data_5c2fc57a53b3bca10d5bfe43cdff7052
#
_entry.id   5c2fc57a53b3bca10d5bfe43cdff7052
#
_cell.length_a   1.000
_cell.length_b   1.000
_cell.length_c   1.000
_cell.angle_alpha   90.00
_cell.angle_beta   90.00
_cell.angle_gamma   90.00
#
_symmetry.space_group_name_H-M   'P 1'
#
loop_
_entity.id
_entity.type
_entity.pdbx_description
1 polymer ?
#
loop_
_entity_poly.entity_id
_entity_poly.type
_entity_poly.pdbx_seq_one_letter_code
_entity_poly.pdbx_strand_id
1 'polypeptide(L)'
;MWLGEAIANWTGLTTEGVRQDAPFYTDDDWGLDQNLDWKMDDVIDFVLQDPWLSDDDTDIEYVYLYLMDQHHTALLSSEQIAAGWREHINDWIWVSNRRARDLMELGALPPVTGMGTLNPDYLQIDAQLTTELFGAIAPGMPDAALRLANLPILTTAGGYAAHAAQFYVLLYALASEVDSTQPRREQIVWLVNQARQYIPDTSKTADIADFVLTDYLANPDVNDWERTRDAVYERYHQHASDYGFIYQDWTESSVNFASGLIALLYGEGDFRRTVQIGSLTGWDSDNGTATMGGLLGLLYGYDQLAAAFPDAVLSDRYQSHRTRPTMPDYLPEDSSAEDTFTLMAERILPLVEQTILQAGGIVDGDVWTLPAAASSQPLTLNPLFQLYQQSVNNQILQAGGTLEVNVVGEVAASRTRGIADGLEHNFSGQERTRRLPQAYQRLVTDGELVVSVVYDRTVRVHTIRLIEGSVGGTAIRAEGLMGDDWQPLTDGTVISTSPDPAVPYQVFDIVLPEPVELSGIRVHIESSGRLPEVSVLELDAFFDGAF
;
A
#
# COMPACT_ATOMS: atom_id res chain seq x y z
N MET A 1 21.59 -3.41 0.31
CA MET A 1 20.16 -3.30 0.03
C MET A 1 19.90 -3.61 -1.45
N TRP A 2 19.98 -2.70 -2.39
CA TRP A 2 19.56 -2.88 -3.80
C TRP A 2 20.16 -4.06 -4.56
N LEU A 3 21.40 -4.44 -4.29
CA LEU A 3 21.94 -5.67 -4.91
C LEU A 3 21.17 -6.92 -4.47
N GLY A 4 20.85 -7.02 -3.18
CA GLY A 4 20.05 -8.13 -2.65
C GLY A 4 18.63 -8.12 -3.20
N GLU A 5 18.04 -6.95 -3.31
CA GLU A 5 16.74 -6.70 -3.90
C GLU A 5 16.69 -7.09 -5.39
N ALA A 6 17.66 -6.62 -6.20
CA ALA A 6 17.75 -6.97 -7.61
C ALA A 6 17.92 -8.47 -7.85
N ILE A 7 18.78 -9.17 -7.07
CA ILE A 7 18.91 -10.64 -7.16
C ILE A 7 17.57 -11.31 -6.87
N ALA A 8 16.90 -10.86 -5.83
CA ALA A 8 15.67 -11.46 -5.34
C ALA A 8 14.48 -11.16 -6.27
N ASN A 9 14.33 -9.93 -6.76
CA ASN A 9 13.32 -9.54 -7.74
C ASN A 9 13.43 -10.39 -9.01
N TRP A 10 14.59 -10.38 -9.68
CA TRP A 10 14.75 -11.12 -10.93
C TRP A 10 14.61 -12.63 -10.77
N THR A 11 14.92 -13.16 -9.59
CA THR A 11 14.67 -14.58 -9.26
C THR A 11 13.17 -14.83 -9.09
N GLY A 12 12.44 -13.97 -8.38
CA GLY A 12 11.00 -14.06 -8.17
C GLY A 12 10.20 -13.89 -9.46
N LEU A 13 10.65 -13.01 -10.38
CA LEU A 13 10.06 -12.80 -11.70
C LEU A 13 9.91 -14.09 -12.52
N THR A 14 10.69 -15.13 -12.24
CA THR A 14 10.55 -16.42 -12.95
C THR A 14 9.20 -17.08 -12.72
N THR A 15 8.54 -16.80 -11.60
CA THR A 15 7.27 -17.43 -11.18
C THR A 15 6.13 -16.43 -10.99
N GLU A 16 6.38 -15.13 -11.08
CA GLU A 16 5.42 -14.04 -10.89
C GLU A 16 4.14 -14.27 -11.70
N GLY A 17 2.98 -14.24 -11.03
CA GLY A 17 1.66 -14.37 -11.63
C GLY A 17 1.32 -15.76 -12.19
N VAL A 18 2.25 -16.75 -12.16
CA VAL A 18 2.04 -18.08 -12.76
C VAL A 18 1.12 -18.94 -11.90
N ARG A 19 1.32 -18.93 -10.59
CA ARG A 19 0.50 -19.70 -9.66
C ARG A 19 -0.29 -18.74 -8.76
N GLN A 20 -1.52 -18.52 -9.12
CA GLN A 20 -2.45 -17.67 -8.37
C GLN A 20 -3.40 -18.47 -7.48
N ASP A 21 -3.58 -19.76 -7.82
CA ASP A 21 -4.41 -20.74 -7.13
C ASP A 21 -3.63 -22.05 -6.95
N ALA A 22 -4.09 -22.87 -5.99
CA ALA A 22 -3.52 -24.21 -5.81
C ALA A 22 -3.73 -25.11 -7.05
N PRO A 23 -2.78 -25.97 -7.41
CA PRO A 23 -1.56 -26.27 -6.69
C PRO A 23 -0.46 -25.22 -6.94
N PHE A 24 0.13 -24.74 -5.84
CA PHE A 24 1.28 -23.86 -5.88
C PHE A 24 2.58 -24.62 -6.10
N TYR A 25 3.69 -23.90 -6.27
CA TYR A 25 5.03 -24.46 -6.28
C TYR A 25 5.43 -24.98 -4.90
N THR A 26 6.38 -25.90 -4.90
CA THR A 26 6.99 -26.51 -3.73
C THR A 26 8.52 -26.49 -3.86
N ASP A 27 9.24 -26.87 -2.81
CA ASP A 27 10.71 -27.00 -2.88
C ASP A 27 11.18 -27.95 -4.00
N ASP A 28 10.36 -28.94 -4.38
CA ASP A 28 10.68 -29.90 -5.43
C ASP A 28 10.67 -29.26 -6.84
N ASP A 29 10.06 -28.08 -7.00
CA ASP A 29 10.02 -27.36 -8.28
C ASP A 29 11.29 -26.51 -8.53
N TRP A 30 12.10 -26.28 -7.49
CA TRP A 30 13.32 -25.48 -7.62
C TRP A 30 14.36 -26.18 -8.49
N GLY A 31 14.93 -25.46 -9.43
CA GLY A 31 15.89 -25.98 -10.41
C GLY A 31 15.25 -26.74 -11.58
N LEU A 32 13.91 -26.78 -11.65
CA LEU A 32 13.21 -27.49 -12.71
C LEU A 32 12.72 -26.53 -13.79
N ASP A 33 12.76 -27.04 -15.04
CA ASP A 33 12.14 -26.39 -16.19
C ASP A 33 10.62 -26.50 -16.10
N GLN A 34 9.95 -25.35 -16.04
CA GLN A 34 8.49 -25.24 -15.95
C GLN A 34 7.83 -25.01 -17.32
N ASN A 35 8.64 -24.90 -18.39
CA ASN A 35 8.17 -24.65 -19.77
C ASN A 35 7.23 -23.42 -19.86
N LEU A 36 7.68 -22.29 -19.29
CA LEU A 36 6.92 -21.05 -19.20
C LEU A 36 7.16 -20.18 -20.45
N ASP A 37 6.48 -20.48 -21.55
CA ASP A 37 6.67 -19.86 -22.88
C ASP A 37 6.63 -18.31 -22.90
N TRP A 38 6.25 -17.67 -21.80
CA TRP A 38 6.07 -16.20 -21.72
C TRP A 38 6.99 -15.53 -20.67
N LYS A 39 7.76 -16.28 -19.91
CA LYS A 39 8.76 -15.77 -18.98
C LYS A 39 10.15 -15.71 -19.63
N MET A 40 11.04 -14.91 -19.06
CA MET A 40 12.41 -14.76 -19.56
C MET A 40 13.26 -16.01 -19.35
N ASP A 41 12.96 -16.76 -18.29
CA ASP A 41 13.59 -18.04 -17.93
C ASP A 41 12.53 -19.11 -17.67
N ASP A 42 12.78 -20.31 -18.20
CA ASP A 42 11.88 -21.44 -18.00
C ASP A 42 12.22 -22.23 -16.72
N VAL A 43 13.42 -22.03 -16.16
CA VAL A 43 13.90 -22.72 -14.97
C VAL A 43 13.74 -21.84 -13.75
N ILE A 44 13.13 -22.36 -12.69
CA ILE A 44 13.03 -21.68 -11.41
C ILE A 44 14.36 -21.79 -10.67
N ASP A 45 15.25 -20.83 -10.86
CA ASP A 45 16.56 -20.77 -10.19
C ASP A 45 16.99 -19.31 -10.04
N PHE A 46 18.10 -19.07 -9.35
CA PHE A 46 18.66 -17.73 -9.21
C PHE A 46 19.00 -17.09 -10.54
N VAL A 47 18.50 -15.89 -10.76
CA VAL A 47 18.80 -15.05 -11.91
C VAL A 47 19.84 -14.02 -11.51
N LEU A 48 21.01 -14.04 -12.15
CA LEU A 48 22.07 -13.06 -11.96
C LEU A 48 22.30 -12.31 -13.27
N GLN A 49 22.35 -11.00 -13.19
CA GLN A 49 22.46 -10.11 -14.36
C GLN A 49 23.72 -9.21 -14.29
N ASP A 50 24.16 -8.76 -15.47
CA ASP A 50 25.21 -7.74 -15.64
C ASP A 50 24.98 -6.96 -16.95
N PRO A 51 24.48 -5.72 -16.93
CA PRO A 51 23.99 -4.99 -15.75
C PRO A 51 22.66 -5.54 -15.22
N TRP A 52 22.28 -5.15 -14.00
CA TRP A 52 20.93 -5.38 -13.47
C TRP A 52 19.95 -4.47 -14.20
N LEU A 53 18.92 -5.08 -14.75
CA LEU A 53 17.83 -4.32 -15.38
C LEU A 53 16.87 -3.81 -14.30
N SER A 54 16.34 -2.60 -14.50
CA SER A 54 15.29 -2.06 -13.64
C SER A 54 13.96 -2.80 -13.86
N ASP A 55 13.18 -2.87 -12.81
CA ASP A 55 11.82 -3.39 -12.75
C ASP A 55 11.02 -2.53 -11.77
N ASP A 56 9.67 -2.66 -11.71
CA ASP A 56 8.86 -1.78 -10.85
C ASP A 56 9.12 -2.01 -9.34
N ASP A 57 9.56 -3.19 -8.94
CA ASP A 57 10.03 -3.48 -7.58
C ASP A 57 11.37 -2.80 -7.21
N THR A 58 12.03 -2.12 -8.12
CA THR A 58 13.32 -1.48 -7.87
C THR A 58 13.39 -0.04 -8.37
N ASP A 59 12.59 0.31 -9.39
CA ASP A 59 12.77 1.56 -10.13
C ASP A 59 12.03 2.76 -9.53
N ILE A 60 10.91 2.55 -8.86
CA ILE A 60 10.17 3.65 -8.22
C ILE A 60 10.92 4.11 -6.96
N GLU A 61 11.53 3.22 -6.20
CA GLU A 61 12.46 3.59 -5.14
C GLU A 61 13.64 4.42 -5.67
N TYR A 62 14.19 4.02 -6.81
CA TYR A 62 15.23 4.77 -7.49
C TYR A 62 14.77 6.19 -7.88
N VAL A 63 13.53 6.34 -8.37
CA VAL A 63 12.94 7.66 -8.63
C VAL A 63 12.79 8.46 -7.33
N TYR A 64 12.34 7.86 -6.23
CA TYR A 64 12.28 8.54 -4.93
C TYR A 64 13.67 9.00 -4.46
N LEU A 65 14.69 8.16 -4.59
CA LEU A 65 16.07 8.55 -4.28
C LEU A 65 16.50 9.79 -5.09
N TYR A 66 16.23 9.77 -6.39
CA TYR A 66 16.52 10.89 -7.27
C TYR A 66 15.79 12.17 -6.84
N LEU A 67 14.50 12.09 -6.54
CA LEU A 67 13.72 13.25 -6.10
C LEU A 67 14.24 13.81 -4.77
N MET A 68 14.58 12.95 -3.82
CA MET A 68 15.16 13.39 -2.55
C MET A 68 16.52 14.09 -2.73
N ASP A 69 17.36 13.56 -3.61
CA ASP A 69 18.64 14.16 -3.96
C ASP A 69 18.46 15.53 -4.65
N GLN A 70 17.59 15.61 -5.65
CA GLN A 70 17.29 16.85 -6.37
C GLN A 70 16.70 17.95 -5.48
N HIS A 71 15.86 17.58 -4.54
CA HIS A 71 15.23 18.52 -3.61
C HIS A 71 16.01 18.71 -2.31
N HIS A 72 17.12 18.00 -2.13
CA HIS A 72 17.95 18.02 -0.92
C HIS A 72 17.14 17.77 0.37
N THR A 73 16.18 16.86 0.31
CA THR A 73 15.31 16.52 1.44
C THR A 73 14.82 15.07 1.36
N ALA A 74 14.84 14.39 2.50
CA ALA A 74 14.21 13.08 2.62
C ALA A 74 12.66 13.16 2.80
N LEU A 75 12.13 14.34 3.15
CA LEU A 75 10.70 14.58 3.31
C LEU A 75 10.14 15.30 2.07
N LEU A 76 9.62 14.52 1.14
CA LEU A 76 9.05 15.04 -0.10
C LEU A 76 7.63 15.62 0.11
N SER A 77 7.31 16.69 -0.61
CA SER A 77 5.95 17.24 -0.65
C SER A 77 5.09 16.54 -1.70
N SER A 78 3.76 16.72 -1.60
CA SER A 78 2.80 16.19 -2.58
C SER A 78 3.11 16.64 -4.00
N GLU A 79 3.49 17.92 -4.16
CA GLU A 79 3.82 18.52 -5.45
C GLU A 79 5.12 17.95 -6.03
N GLN A 80 6.13 17.71 -5.17
CA GLN A 80 7.41 17.12 -5.58
C GLN A 80 7.20 15.67 -6.06
N ILE A 81 6.43 14.88 -5.30
CA ILE A 81 6.08 13.51 -5.70
C ILE A 81 5.31 13.52 -7.01
N ALA A 82 4.23 14.30 -7.12
CA ALA A 82 3.42 14.32 -8.32
C ALA A 82 4.19 14.83 -9.55
N ALA A 83 5.09 15.79 -9.39
CA ALA A 83 5.94 16.27 -10.48
C ALA A 83 6.90 15.17 -10.96
N GLY A 84 7.62 14.53 -10.03
CA GLY A 84 8.55 13.46 -10.36
C GLY A 84 7.87 12.23 -10.97
N TRP A 85 6.71 11.85 -10.45
CA TRP A 85 5.92 10.76 -11.02
C TRP A 85 5.48 11.06 -12.46
N ARG A 86 4.99 12.26 -12.75
CA ARG A 86 4.61 12.67 -14.11
C ARG A 86 5.80 12.70 -15.07
N GLU A 87 6.98 13.03 -14.58
CA GLU A 87 8.19 13.15 -15.41
C GLU A 87 8.85 11.79 -15.66
N HIS A 88 8.93 10.93 -14.64
CA HIS A 88 9.77 9.74 -14.68
C HIS A 88 9.02 8.42 -14.69
N ILE A 89 7.77 8.38 -14.17
CA ILE A 89 6.98 7.14 -14.07
C ILE A 89 5.88 7.17 -15.14
N ASN A 90 6.25 6.93 -16.40
CA ASN A 90 5.38 7.07 -17.57
C ASN A 90 5.01 5.76 -18.23
N ASP A 91 5.79 4.72 -18.04
CA ASP A 91 5.64 3.40 -18.63
C ASP A 91 6.03 2.33 -17.60
N TRP A 92 5.74 1.06 -17.87
CA TRP A 92 6.03 -0.04 -16.95
C TRP A 92 5.49 0.24 -15.54
N ILE A 93 4.19 0.58 -15.48
CA ILE A 93 3.45 0.81 -14.24
C ILE A 93 2.11 0.10 -14.29
N TRP A 94 1.72 -0.50 -13.19
CA TRP A 94 0.57 -1.37 -13.11
C TRP A 94 -0.36 -0.93 -11.96
N VAL A 95 -1.50 -1.57 -11.85
CA VAL A 95 -2.50 -1.45 -10.77
C VAL A 95 -2.59 -0.07 -10.10
N SER A 96 -2.35 0.03 -8.80
CA SER A 96 -2.53 1.29 -8.07
C SER A 96 -1.49 2.36 -8.45
N ASN A 97 -0.28 1.97 -8.85
CA ASN A 97 0.73 2.89 -9.39
C ASN A 97 0.22 3.57 -10.67
N ARG A 98 -0.30 2.80 -11.63
CA ARG A 98 -0.87 3.38 -12.85
C ARG A 98 -2.01 4.31 -12.55
N ARG A 99 -2.92 3.90 -11.65
CA ARG A 99 -4.05 4.73 -11.30
C ARG A 99 -3.64 6.04 -10.62
N ALA A 100 -2.70 5.97 -9.68
CA ALA A 100 -2.17 7.17 -9.03
C ALA A 100 -1.52 8.12 -10.05
N ARG A 101 -0.75 7.58 -10.99
CA ARG A 101 -0.12 8.35 -12.07
C ARG A 101 -1.16 9.04 -12.97
N ASP A 102 -2.23 8.33 -13.36
CA ASP A 102 -3.31 8.88 -14.17
C ASP A 102 -4.04 10.02 -13.43
N LEU A 103 -4.25 9.88 -12.12
CA LEU A 103 -4.84 10.92 -11.28
C LEU A 103 -3.94 12.15 -11.19
N MET A 104 -2.61 11.97 -11.10
CA MET A 104 -1.67 13.09 -11.10
C MET A 104 -1.68 13.86 -12.43
N GLU A 105 -1.94 13.18 -13.56
CA GLU A 105 -2.15 13.87 -14.85
C GLU A 105 -3.41 14.74 -14.87
N LEU A 106 -4.41 14.35 -14.08
CA LEU A 106 -5.63 15.13 -13.89
C LEU A 106 -5.47 16.24 -12.85
N GLY A 107 -4.29 16.39 -12.24
CA GLY A 107 -3.99 17.42 -11.24
C GLY A 107 -4.16 16.98 -9.79
N ALA A 108 -4.55 15.74 -9.53
CA ALA A 108 -4.63 15.24 -8.16
C ALA A 108 -3.23 15.09 -7.55
N LEU A 109 -3.12 15.31 -6.24
CA LEU A 109 -1.87 15.20 -5.50
C LEU A 109 -1.96 14.11 -4.44
N PRO A 110 -0.85 13.42 -4.11
CA PRO A 110 -0.81 12.59 -2.90
C PRO A 110 -1.22 13.39 -1.65
N PRO A 111 -1.96 12.81 -0.70
CA PRO A 111 -2.39 11.42 -0.59
C PRO A 111 -3.70 11.07 -1.31
N VAL A 112 -4.31 12.00 -2.02
CA VAL A 112 -5.61 11.79 -2.71
C VAL A 112 -5.50 10.69 -3.76
N THR A 113 -4.34 10.56 -4.41
CA THR A 113 -4.07 9.56 -5.45
C THR A 113 -4.08 8.12 -4.95
N GLY A 114 -3.87 7.89 -3.64
CA GLY A 114 -3.94 6.58 -3.00
C GLY A 114 -5.25 6.35 -2.21
N MET A 115 -6.19 7.30 -2.28
CA MET A 115 -7.49 7.11 -1.65
C MET A 115 -8.36 6.16 -2.45
N GLY A 116 -8.98 5.20 -1.78
CA GLY A 116 -9.85 4.22 -2.39
C GLY A 116 -10.99 4.85 -3.23
N THR A 117 -11.52 6.07 -2.88
CA THR A 117 -12.48 6.85 -3.68
C THR A 117 -12.04 7.09 -5.13
N LEU A 118 -10.74 7.17 -5.37
CA LEU A 118 -10.21 7.52 -6.69
C LEU A 118 -9.31 6.45 -7.26
N ASN A 119 -8.66 5.71 -6.39
CA ASN A 119 -7.76 4.63 -6.75
C ASN A 119 -8.38 3.28 -6.33
N PRO A 120 -9.08 2.57 -7.22
CA PRO A 120 -9.76 1.32 -6.89
C PRO A 120 -8.78 0.22 -6.47
N ASP A 121 -7.54 0.36 -6.90
CA ASP A 121 -6.48 -0.60 -6.65
C ASP A 121 -5.70 -0.28 -5.36
N TYR A 122 -6.23 0.57 -4.47
CA TYR A 122 -5.58 1.07 -3.26
C TYR A 122 -5.21 0.00 -2.21
N LEU A 123 -5.73 -1.21 -2.36
CA LEU A 123 -5.41 -2.36 -1.52
C LEU A 123 -4.37 -3.29 -2.16
N GLN A 124 -3.83 -2.92 -3.31
CA GLN A 124 -2.81 -3.66 -4.01
C GLN A 124 -1.41 -3.41 -3.42
N ILE A 125 -0.44 -4.16 -3.92
CA ILE A 125 0.91 -4.22 -3.36
C ILE A 125 1.77 -2.98 -3.57
N ASP A 126 1.43 -2.11 -4.52
CA ASP A 126 2.36 -1.11 -5.08
C ASP A 126 3.12 -0.25 -4.07
N ALA A 127 2.52 0.09 -2.92
CA ALA A 127 3.25 0.83 -1.90
C ALA A 127 4.27 -0.01 -1.13
N GLN A 128 4.05 -1.32 -1.02
CA GLN A 128 4.96 -2.20 -0.28
C GLN A 128 6.20 -2.60 -1.09
N LEU A 129 6.20 -2.36 -2.41
CA LEU A 129 7.34 -2.59 -3.29
C LEU A 129 8.12 -1.30 -3.66
N THR A 130 7.68 -0.14 -3.19
CA THR A 130 8.24 1.15 -3.65
C THR A 130 8.69 2.07 -2.52
N THR A 131 8.61 1.65 -1.26
CA THR A 131 8.80 2.57 -0.14
C THR A 131 9.77 2.10 0.96
N GLU A 132 10.38 0.94 0.85
CA GLU A 132 11.32 0.38 1.82
C GLU A 132 12.55 1.26 2.03
N LEU A 133 13.00 1.93 0.99
CA LEU A 133 14.08 2.90 1.00
C LEU A 133 13.96 3.90 2.16
N PHE A 134 12.74 4.35 2.48
CA PHE A 134 12.51 5.31 3.55
C PHE A 134 12.86 4.76 4.94
N GLY A 135 12.78 3.43 5.10
CA GLY A 135 13.30 2.75 6.28
C GLY A 135 14.82 2.81 6.37
N ALA A 136 15.50 2.54 5.26
CA ALA A 136 16.96 2.58 5.19
C ALA A 136 17.54 3.99 5.41
N ILE A 137 16.78 5.05 5.06
CA ILE A 137 17.18 6.46 5.30
C ILE A 137 17.05 6.86 6.78
N ALA A 138 16.31 6.12 7.59
CA ALA A 138 16.09 6.42 9.00
C ALA A 138 16.52 5.25 9.92
N PRO A 139 17.80 4.81 9.89
CA PRO A 139 18.26 3.66 10.66
C PRO A 139 18.07 3.87 12.15
N GLY A 140 17.47 2.89 12.85
CA GLY A 140 17.17 2.96 14.28
C GLY A 140 16.16 4.04 14.67
N MET A 141 15.47 4.64 13.72
CA MET A 141 14.51 5.73 13.95
C MET A 141 13.15 5.44 13.31
N PRO A 142 12.40 4.42 13.78
CA PRO A 142 11.16 3.96 13.15
C PRO A 142 10.09 5.05 12.99
N ASP A 143 9.96 5.97 13.96
CA ASP A 143 9.02 7.10 13.84
C ASP A 143 9.42 8.07 12.72
N ALA A 144 10.72 8.32 12.54
CA ALA A 144 11.23 9.12 11.44
C ALA A 144 11.00 8.43 10.10
N ALA A 145 11.27 7.12 10.02
CA ALA A 145 11.02 6.30 8.83
C ALA A 145 9.56 6.35 8.40
N LEU A 146 8.63 6.10 9.33
CA LEU A 146 7.19 6.19 9.05
C LEU A 146 6.77 7.59 8.61
N ARG A 147 7.36 8.64 9.20
CA ARG A 147 7.11 10.02 8.79
C ARG A 147 7.55 10.29 7.36
N LEU A 148 8.73 9.84 6.98
CA LEU A 148 9.27 10.03 5.64
C LEU A 148 8.47 9.24 4.60
N ALA A 149 8.14 7.99 4.91
CA ALA A 149 7.42 7.08 4.03
C ALA A 149 5.91 7.40 3.89
N ASN A 150 5.34 8.16 4.83
CA ASN A 150 3.89 8.32 4.93
C ASN A 150 3.25 8.79 3.62
N LEU A 151 3.75 9.87 3.04
CA LEU A 151 3.19 10.41 1.81
C LEU A 151 3.50 9.55 0.58
N PRO A 152 4.73 9.03 0.39
CA PRO A 152 5.02 8.01 -0.61
C PRO A 152 4.09 6.79 -0.55
N ILE A 153 3.84 6.21 0.62
CA ILE A 153 2.91 5.10 0.80
C ILE A 153 1.50 5.50 0.35
N LEU A 154 1.01 6.64 0.85
CA LEU A 154 -0.32 7.13 0.54
C LEU A 154 -0.45 7.70 -0.89
N THR A 155 0.60 7.67 -1.68
CA THR A 155 0.54 7.98 -3.11
C THR A 155 -0.30 6.95 -3.86
N THR A 156 -0.23 5.68 -3.46
CA THR A 156 -0.85 4.56 -4.17
C THR A 156 -1.72 3.66 -3.29
N ALA A 157 -1.48 3.62 -1.97
CA ALA A 157 -2.12 2.67 -1.08
C ALA A 157 -2.96 3.33 0.02
N GLY A 158 -3.91 2.55 0.51
CA GLY A 158 -4.73 2.87 1.66
C GLY A 158 -5.06 1.65 2.51
N GLY A 159 -5.79 1.88 3.61
CA GLY A 159 -6.23 0.80 4.48
C GLY A 159 -5.08 -0.10 4.95
N TYR A 160 -5.29 -1.41 4.89
CA TYR A 160 -4.28 -2.38 5.32
C TYR A 160 -3.08 -2.49 4.35
N ALA A 161 -3.22 -2.15 3.07
CA ALA A 161 -2.09 -2.10 2.16
C ALA A 161 -1.07 -1.01 2.56
N ALA A 162 -1.55 0.14 3.03
CA ALA A 162 -0.68 1.16 3.60
C ALA A 162 0.03 0.67 4.87
N HIS A 163 -0.65 -0.08 5.74
CA HIS A 163 -0.02 -0.68 6.92
C HIS A 163 1.00 -1.76 6.55
N ALA A 164 0.78 -2.54 5.48
CA ALA A 164 1.75 -3.52 4.99
C ALA A 164 3.04 -2.83 4.52
N ALA A 165 2.92 -1.76 3.74
CA ALA A 165 4.07 -0.93 3.35
C ALA A 165 4.78 -0.32 4.57
N GLN A 166 4.04 0.22 5.54
CA GLN A 166 4.61 0.71 6.80
C GLN A 166 5.37 -0.37 7.56
N PHE A 167 4.87 -1.60 7.57
CA PHE A 167 5.54 -2.73 8.20
C PHE A 167 6.90 -3.00 7.55
N TYR A 168 6.98 -2.99 6.23
CA TYR A 168 8.24 -3.18 5.50
C TYR A 168 9.23 -2.03 5.75
N VAL A 169 8.76 -0.78 5.71
CA VAL A 169 9.57 0.39 6.11
C VAL A 169 10.15 0.22 7.51
N LEU A 170 9.34 -0.30 8.46
CA LEU A 170 9.80 -0.57 9.83
C LEU A 170 10.85 -1.67 9.91
N LEU A 171 10.73 -2.75 9.11
CA LEU A 171 11.77 -3.79 9.04
C LEU A 171 13.11 -3.18 8.64
N TYR A 172 13.14 -2.32 7.63
CA TYR A 172 14.36 -1.66 7.17
C TYR A 172 14.91 -0.66 8.20
N ALA A 173 14.05 0.14 8.82
CA ALA A 173 14.48 1.09 9.84
C ALA A 173 15.07 0.41 11.09
N LEU A 174 14.47 -0.70 11.51
CA LEU A 174 14.88 -1.47 12.69
C LEU A 174 16.05 -2.42 12.41
N ALA A 175 16.45 -2.60 11.15
CA ALA A 175 17.55 -3.48 10.77
C ALA A 175 18.88 -3.14 11.50
N SER A 176 19.15 -1.85 11.74
CA SER A 176 20.32 -1.39 12.45
C SER A 176 20.31 -1.68 13.97
N GLU A 177 19.15 -2.01 14.54
CA GLU A 177 18.97 -2.33 15.96
C GLU A 177 19.08 -3.82 16.26
N VAL A 178 19.22 -4.64 15.21
CA VAL A 178 19.34 -6.10 15.34
C VAL A 178 20.64 -6.47 16.05
N ASP A 179 20.54 -7.26 17.11
CA ASP A 179 21.71 -7.80 17.81
C ASP A 179 22.38 -8.89 16.98
N SER A 180 23.44 -8.51 16.28
CA SER A 180 24.23 -9.42 15.41
C SER A 180 24.89 -10.58 16.15
N THR A 181 24.90 -10.59 17.49
CA THR A 181 25.43 -11.70 18.31
C THR A 181 24.44 -12.85 18.48
N GLN A 182 23.15 -12.59 18.22
CA GLN A 182 22.12 -13.63 18.29
C GLN A 182 22.12 -14.51 17.03
N PRO A 183 21.59 -15.74 17.11
CA PRO A 183 21.34 -16.55 15.92
C PRO A 183 20.44 -15.81 14.91
N ARG A 184 20.69 -16.00 13.61
CA ARG A 184 19.93 -15.30 12.55
C ARG A 184 18.42 -15.48 12.67
N ARG A 185 17.97 -16.69 12.99
CA ARG A 185 16.55 -16.96 13.27
C ARG A 185 15.98 -16.03 14.34
N GLU A 186 16.71 -15.85 15.44
CA GLU A 186 16.28 -14.98 16.54
C GLU A 186 16.28 -13.50 16.14
N GLN A 187 17.25 -13.09 15.32
CA GLN A 187 17.31 -11.75 14.72
C GLN A 187 16.04 -11.46 13.90
N ILE A 188 15.66 -12.38 13.01
CA ILE A 188 14.49 -12.23 12.15
C ILE A 188 13.20 -12.21 12.97
N VAL A 189 13.02 -13.14 13.90
CA VAL A 189 11.84 -13.18 14.78
C VAL A 189 11.73 -11.90 15.62
N TRP A 190 12.86 -11.39 16.14
CA TRP A 190 12.90 -10.13 16.87
C TRP A 190 12.45 -8.97 15.97
N LEU A 191 12.99 -8.87 14.77
CA LEU A 191 12.71 -7.78 13.82
C LEU A 191 11.21 -7.75 13.45
N VAL A 192 10.62 -8.89 13.10
CA VAL A 192 9.19 -9.00 12.81
C VAL A 192 8.34 -8.59 14.02
N ASN A 193 8.69 -9.04 15.22
CA ASN A 193 7.98 -8.67 16.45
C ASN A 193 8.10 -7.18 16.75
N GLN A 194 9.25 -6.54 16.51
CA GLN A 194 9.41 -5.11 16.74
C GLN A 194 8.58 -4.30 15.74
N ALA A 195 8.65 -4.61 14.46
CA ALA A 195 7.85 -3.94 13.44
C ALA A 195 6.34 -4.07 13.74
N ARG A 196 5.89 -5.25 14.17
CA ARG A 196 4.50 -5.53 14.52
C ARG A 196 3.95 -4.58 15.62
N GLN A 197 4.79 -4.16 16.56
CA GLN A 197 4.38 -3.27 17.66
C GLN A 197 3.92 -1.87 17.22
N TYR A 198 4.37 -1.42 16.04
CA TYR A 198 3.97 -0.14 15.46
C TYR A 198 2.67 -0.20 14.67
N ILE A 199 2.23 -1.40 14.29
CA ILE A 199 1.00 -1.59 13.53
C ILE A 199 -0.18 -1.70 14.50
N PRO A 200 -1.26 -0.94 14.31
CA PRO A 200 -2.43 -1.00 15.19
C PRO A 200 -3.01 -2.42 15.28
N ASP A 201 -3.35 -2.88 16.48
CA ASP A 201 -3.91 -4.22 16.71
C ASP A 201 -5.22 -4.47 15.95
N THR A 202 -5.94 -3.41 15.62
CA THR A 202 -7.18 -3.47 14.82
C THR A 202 -6.92 -3.54 13.32
N SER A 203 -5.67 -3.39 12.88
CA SER A 203 -5.29 -3.48 11.46
C SER A 203 -5.37 -4.91 10.96
N LYS A 204 -5.85 -5.08 9.74
CA LYS A 204 -5.80 -6.37 9.03
C LYS A 204 -4.36 -6.84 8.78
N THR A 205 -3.43 -5.93 8.57
CA THR A 205 -1.99 -6.24 8.46
C THR A 205 -1.47 -6.85 9.77
N ALA A 206 -1.94 -6.37 10.92
CA ALA A 206 -1.62 -6.97 12.21
C ALA A 206 -2.15 -8.42 12.30
N ASP A 207 -3.38 -8.68 11.87
CA ASP A 207 -3.95 -10.04 11.82
C ASP A 207 -3.09 -10.97 10.96
N ILE A 208 -2.63 -10.51 9.79
CA ILE A 208 -1.78 -11.31 8.90
C ILE A 208 -0.42 -11.59 9.57
N ALA A 209 0.23 -10.56 10.09
CA ALA A 209 1.54 -10.72 10.73
C ALA A 209 1.48 -11.67 11.93
N ASP A 210 0.47 -11.52 12.78
CA ASP A 210 0.25 -12.36 13.95
C ASP A 210 -0.08 -13.81 13.54
N PHE A 211 -0.86 -14.00 12.48
CA PHE A 211 -1.22 -15.32 11.95
C PHE A 211 0.03 -16.03 11.41
N VAL A 212 0.79 -15.41 10.50
CA VAL A 212 1.98 -16.03 9.89
C VAL A 212 3.05 -16.31 10.94
N LEU A 213 3.33 -15.35 11.84
CA LEU A 213 4.31 -15.55 12.90
C LEU A 213 3.90 -16.67 13.88
N THR A 214 2.62 -16.73 14.25
CA THR A 214 2.12 -17.77 15.16
C THR A 214 2.22 -19.16 14.52
N ASP A 215 1.84 -19.28 13.25
CA ASP A 215 1.91 -20.57 12.54
C ASP A 215 3.36 -21.02 12.34
N TYR A 216 4.27 -20.08 11.96
CA TYR A 216 5.72 -20.36 11.91
C TYR A 216 6.27 -20.85 13.24
N LEU A 217 5.99 -20.15 14.35
CA LEU A 217 6.49 -20.54 15.67
C LEU A 217 5.92 -21.89 16.16
N ALA A 218 4.72 -22.24 15.72
CA ALA A 218 4.08 -23.53 16.04
C ALA A 218 4.50 -24.67 15.11
N ASN A 219 5.13 -24.36 13.97
CA ASN A 219 5.57 -25.37 13.01
C ASN A 219 6.87 -26.03 13.51
N PRO A 220 6.88 -27.36 13.74
CA PRO A 220 8.08 -28.06 14.21
C PRO A 220 9.13 -28.28 13.11
N ASP A 221 8.75 -28.14 11.85
CA ASP A 221 9.62 -28.32 10.69
C ASP A 221 9.73 -27.02 9.88
N VAL A 222 10.87 -26.38 9.94
CA VAL A 222 11.17 -25.15 9.19
C VAL A 222 11.19 -25.37 7.67
N ASN A 223 11.30 -26.61 7.20
CA ASN A 223 11.23 -26.89 5.76
C ASN A 223 9.80 -27.07 5.25
N ASP A 224 8.81 -27.21 6.13
CA ASP A 224 7.38 -27.30 5.77
C ASP A 224 6.73 -25.90 5.76
N TRP A 225 7.31 -25.01 4.98
CA TRP A 225 6.79 -23.63 4.82
C TRP A 225 5.51 -23.59 3.99
N GLU A 226 5.34 -24.53 3.08
CA GLU A 226 4.16 -24.66 2.21
C GLU A 226 2.88 -24.78 3.03
N ARG A 227 2.94 -25.43 4.17
CA ARG A 227 1.81 -25.52 5.09
C ARG A 227 1.28 -24.14 5.50
N THR A 228 2.17 -23.22 5.84
CA THR A 228 1.78 -21.86 6.23
C THR A 228 1.26 -21.06 5.02
N ARG A 229 1.89 -21.21 3.83
CA ARG A 229 1.40 -20.65 2.59
C ARG A 229 0.00 -21.14 2.25
N ASP A 230 -0.26 -22.44 2.37
CA ASP A 230 -1.57 -23.02 2.08
C ASP A 230 -2.64 -22.54 3.09
N ALA A 231 -2.26 -22.34 4.35
CA ALA A 231 -3.15 -21.74 5.35
C ALA A 231 -3.45 -20.26 5.06
N VAL A 232 -2.48 -19.49 4.53
CA VAL A 232 -2.66 -18.12 4.05
C VAL A 232 -3.62 -18.10 2.85
N TYR A 233 -3.42 -19.01 1.88
CA TYR A 233 -4.32 -19.14 0.74
C TYR A 233 -5.75 -19.42 1.16
N GLU A 234 -5.96 -20.37 2.07
CA GLU A 234 -7.30 -20.69 2.58
C GLU A 234 -7.94 -19.48 3.26
N ARG A 235 -7.18 -18.77 4.12
CA ARG A 235 -7.71 -17.70 4.96
C ARG A 235 -7.91 -16.38 4.20
N TYR A 236 -6.90 -15.93 3.42
CA TYR A 236 -6.87 -14.57 2.85
C TYR A 236 -7.19 -14.51 1.36
N HIS A 237 -7.33 -15.67 0.70
CA HIS A 237 -7.76 -15.76 -0.68
C HIS A 237 -9.11 -16.49 -0.78
N GLN A 238 -9.20 -17.79 -0.48
CA GLN A 238 -10.42 -18.56 -0.68
C GLN A 238 -11.58 -18.13 0.22
N HIS A 239 -11.30 -17.79 1.47
CA HIS A 239 -12.27 -17.39 2.48
C HIS A 239 -12.03 -15.94 2.96
N ALA A 240 -11.45 -15.10 2.14
CA ALA A 240 -11.08 -13.73 2.48
C ALA A 240 -12.23 -12.94 3.14
N SER A 241 -13.43 -13.02 2.57
CA SER A 241 -14.60 -12.32 3.07
C SER A 241 -15.04 -12.76 4.48
N ASP A 242 -14.80 -14.02 4.86
CA ASP A 242 -15.18 -14.55 6.17
C ASP A 242 -14.33 -13.92 7.28
N TYR A 243 -13.14 -13.43 6.92
CA TYR A 243 -12.20 -12.73 7.80
C TYR A 243 -12.19 -11.22 7.56
N GLY A 244 -13.10 -10.71 6.73
CA GLY A 244 -13.24 -9.30 6.42
C GLY A 244 -12.15 -8.75 5.49
N PHE A 245 -11.48 -9.61 4.74
CA PHE A 245 -10.56 -9.24 3.67
C PHE A 245 -11.27 -9.22 2.32
N ILE A 246 -10.62 -8.58 1.36
CA ILE A 246 -11.06 -8.54 -0.03
C ILE A 246 -9.90 -9.05 -0.86
N TYR A 247 -10.13 -10.17 -1.53
CA TYR A 247 -9.22 -10.67 -2.53
C TYR A 247 -9.77 -10.29 -3.90
N GLN A 248 -9.06 -9.40 -4.59
CA GLN A 248 -9.45 -8.93 -5.93
C GLN A 248 -8.73 -9.69 -7.04
N ASP A 249 -7.43 -9.83 -6.89
CA ASP A 249 -6.56 -10.55 -7.82
C ASP A 249 -5.21 -10.89 -7.16
N TRP A 250 -4.28 -11.43 -7.93
CA TRP A 250 -2.99 -11.93 -7.47
C TRP A 250 -2.01 -10.85 -6.99
N THR A 251 -2.29 -9.58 -7.27
CA THR A 251 -1.52 -8.43 -6.76
C THR A 251 -2.08 -7.86 -5.45
N GLU A 252 -3.03 -8.56 -4.81
CA GLU A 252 -3.61 -8.13 -3.54
C GLU A 252 -2.58 -8.08 -2.41
N SER A 253 -2.54 -6.97 -1.67
CA SER A 253 -1.55 -6.73 -0.62
C SER A 253 -1.56 -7.78 0.48
N SER A 254 -2.72 -8.34 0.86
CA SER A 254 -2.84 -9.27 1.99
C SER A 254 -2.05 -10.56 1.78
N VAL A 255 -2.22 -11.21 0.63
CA VAL A 255 -1.54 -12.47 0.31
C VAL A 255 -0.05 -12.25 0.04
N ASN A 256 0.31 -11.15 -0.61
CA ASN A 256 1.69 -10.84 -0.94
C ASN A 256 2.50 -10.38 0.28
N PHE A 257 1.89 -9.62 1.19
CA PHE A 257 2.51 -9.32 2.49
C PHE A 257 2.74 -10.60 3.31
N ALA A 258 1.76 -11.51 3.34
CA ALA A 258 1.93 -12.80 4.00
C ALA A 258 3.06 -13.63 3.37
N SER A 259 3.16 -13.66 2.03
CA SER A 259 4.21 -14.36 1.28
C SER A 259 5.61 -13.83 1.62
N GLY A 260 5.78 -12.50 1.65
CA GLY A 260 7.03 -11.89 2.08
C GLY A 260 7.43 -12.28 3.52
N LEU A 261 6.46 -12.29 4.46
CA LEU A 261 6.72 -12.73 5.82
C LEU A 261 7.05 -14.22 5.92
N ILE A 262 6.41 -15.09 5.12
CA ILE A 262 6.74 -16.52 5.04
C ILE A 262 8.17 -16.68 4.55
N ALA A 263 8.55 -16.01 3.46
CA ALA A 263 9.91 -16.07 2.93
C ALA A 263 10.95 -15.65 3.98
N LEU A 264 10.72 -14.54 4.68
CA LEU A 264 11.61 -14.01 5.70
C LEU A 264 11.75 -14.95 6.90
N LEU A 265 10.62 -15.42 7.45
CA LEU A 265 10.61 -16.23 8.68
C LEU A 265 11.17 -17.64 8.43
N TYR A 266 10.74 -18.32 7.38
CA TYR A 266 11.21 -19.67 7.05
C TYR A 266 12.60 -19.69 6.40
N GLY A 267 13.04 -18.58 5.82
CA GLY A 267 14.41 -18.37 5.38
C GLY A 267 15.41 -18.21 6.52
N GLU A 268 14.93 -17.86 7.74
CA GLU A 268 15.71 -17.73 8.97
C GLU A 268 17.01 -16.92 8.81
N GLY A 269 16.99 -15.90 7.91
CA GLY A 269 18.14 -15.04 7.60
C GLY A 269 19.17 -15.67 6.66
N ASP A 270 18.89 -16.82 6.04
CA ASP A 270 19.64 -17.30 4.90
C ASP A 270 19.11 -16.66 3.61
N PHE A 271 19.96 -15.92 2.92
CA PHE A 271 19.57 -15.17 1.72
C PHE A 271 19.01 -16.08 0.62
N ARG A 272 19.74 -17.17 0.32
CA ARG A 272 19.32 -18.07 -0.76
C ARG A 272 18.00 -18.76 -0.44
N ARG A 273 17.84 -19.21 0.82
CA ARG A 273 16.61 -19.88 1.25
C ARG A 273 15.42 -18.90 1.25
N THR A 274 15.61 -17.67 1.73
CA THR A 274 14.58 -16.63 1.71
C THR A 274 14.10 -16.36 0.28
N VAL A 275 15.02 -16.14 -0.65
CA VAL A 275 14.69 -15.87 -2.07
C VAL A 275 14.05 -17.10 -2.73
N GLN A 276 14.54 -18.30 -2.48
CA GLN A 276 13.94 -19.54 -2.98
C GLN A 276 12.47 -19.67 -2.52
N ILE A 277 12.22 -19.54 -1.22
CA ILE A 277 10.86 -19.65 -0.67
C ILE A 277 9.96 -18.55 -1.29
N GLY A 278 10.41 -17.29 -1.30
CA GLY A 278 9.65 -16.19 -1.87
C GLY A 278 9.23 -16.44 -3.32
N SER A 279 10.18 -16.88 -4.15
CA SER A 279 9.90 -17.22 -5.56
C SER A 279 8.91 -18.38 -5.74
N LEU A 280 8.72 -19.24 -4.74
CA LEU A 280 7.83 -20.40 -4.81
C LEU A 280 6.46 -20.16 -4.15
N THR A 281 6.25 -19.03 -3.47
CA THR A 281 4.99 -18.79 -2.73
C THR A 281 3.77 -18.68 -3.63
N GLY A 282 3.93 -18.19 -4.85
CA GLY A 282 2.83 -17.87 -5.78
C GLY A 282 2.43 -16.39 -5.73
N TRP A 283 1.32 -16.04 -6.35
CA TRP A 283 0.83 -14.67 -6.55
C TRP A 283 1.89 -13.77 -7.21
N ASP A 284 2.21 -12.65 -6.59
CA ASP A 284 3.26 -11.72 -7.00
C ASP A 284 4.56 -12.09 -6.30
N SER A 285 5.22 -13.11 -6.84
CA SER A 285 6.33 -13.78 -6.16
C SER A 285 7.64 -13.01 -6.18
N ASP A 286 7.80 -12.00 -7.02
CA ASP A 286 8.98 -11.14 -7.02
C ASP A 286 8.86 -10.00 -6.01
N ASN A 287 7.66 -9.48 -5.76
CA ASN A 287 7.41 -8.38 -4.84
C ASN A 287 7.97 -8.64 -3.42
N GLY A 288 7.33 -9.55 -2.67
CA GLY A 288 7.79 -9.84 -1.31
C GLY A 288 9.21 -10.42 -1.26
N THR A 289 9.64 -11.07 -2.34
CA THR A 289 10.99 -11.63 -2.47
C THR A 289 12.02 -10.52 -2.63
N ALA A 290 11.77 -9.52 -3.48
CA ALA A 290 12.63 -8.34 -3.66
C ALA A 290 12.82 -7.61 -2.33
N THR A 291 11.72 -7.25 -1.66
CA THR A 291 11.76 -6.58 -0.35
C THR A 291 12.59 -7.37 0.67
N MET A 292 12.39 -8.69 0.80
CA MET A 292 13.15 -9.49 1.78
C MET A 292 14.61 -9.69 1.38
N GLY A 293 14.90 -9.77 0.07
CA GLY A 293 16.26 -9.78 -0.45
C GLY A 293 17.00 -8.47 -0.17
N GLY A 294 16.35 -7.33 -0.36
CA GLY A 294 16.85 -6.01 -0.01
C GLY A 294 17.12 -5.87 1.49
N LEU A 295 16.19 -6.32 2.33
CA LEU A 295 16.33 -6.32 3.78
C LEU A 295 17.54 -7.16 4.26
N LEU A 296 17.70 -8.37 3.74
CA LEU A 296 18.84 -9.22 4.11
C LEU A 296 20.16 -8.65 3.57
N GLY A 297 20.14 -8.02 2.39
CA GLY A 297 21.28 -7.27 1.88
C GLY A 297 21.66 -6.07 2.74
N LEU A 298 20.68 -5.39 3.33
CA LEU A 298 20.90 -4.30 4.29
C LEU A 298 21.45 -4.83 5.63
N LEU A 299 20.87 -5.92 6.15
CA LEU A 299 21.26 -6.51 7.43
C LEU A 299 22.69 -7.08 7.42
N TYR A 300 23.06 -7.77 6.34
CA TYR A 300 24.29 -8.59 6.35
C TYR A 300 25.38 -8.04 5.42
N GLY A 301 25.07 -7.09 4.55
CA GLY A 301 26.02 -6.42 3.68
C GLY A 301 26.49 -7.24 2.48
N TYR A 302 27.30 -6.59 1.64
CA TYR A 302 27.79 -7.13 0.38
C TYR A 302 28.55 -8.45 0.53
N ASP A 303 29.44 -8.55 1.53
CA ASP A 303 30.29 -9.75 1.72
C ASP A 303 29.47 -11.02 1.94
N GLN A 304 28.33 -10.91 2.63
CA GLN A 304 27.45 -12.05 2.85
C GLN A 304 26.66 -12.41 1.59
N LEU A 305 26.25 -11.42 0.80
CA LEU A 305 25.63 -11.67 -0.51
C LEU A 305 26.63 -12.34 -1.46
N ALA A 306 27.86 -11.85 -1.54
CA ALA A 306 28.91 -12.46 -2.35
C ALA A 306 29.23 -13.88 -1.91
N ALA A 307 29.24 -14.14 -0.60
CA ALA A 307 29.44 -15.48 -0.06
C ALA A 307 28.30 -16.46 -0.39
N ALA A 308 27.07 -15.95 -0.61
CA ALA A 308 25.94 -16.74 -1.07
C ALA A 308 26.11 -17.21 -2.53
N PHE A 309 26.94 -16.53 -3.34
CA PHE A 309 27.19 -16.82 -4.74
C PHE A 309 28.70 -16.91 -5.04
N PRO A 310 29.43 -17.89 -4.47
CA PRO A 310 30.90 -17.94 -4.49
C PRO A 310 31.48 -18.12 -5.90
N ASP A 311 30.70 -18.65 -6.83
CA ASP A 311 31.13 -18.93 -8.21
C ASP A 311 30.72 -17.79 -9.18
N ALA A 312 30.08 -16.72 -8.69
CA ALA A 312 29.62 -15.61 -9.50
C ALA A 312 30.31 -14.29 -9.12
N VAL A 313 30.41 -13.40 -10.08
CA VAL A 313 30.76 -12.00 -9.85
C VAL A 313 29.46 -11.20 -9.91
N LEU A 314 29.07 -10.65 -8.77
CA LEU A 314 27.87 -9.84 -8.69
C LEU A 314 28.15 -8.45 -9.28
N SER A 315 27.38 -8.06 -10.29
CA SER A 315 27.49 -6.76 -10.93
C SER A 315 27.03 -5.65 -9.98
N ASP A 316 27.72 -4.51 -10.04
CA ASP A 316 27.33 -3.26 -9.36
C ASP A 316 26.51 -2.34 -10.28
N ARG A 317 26.39 -2.67 -11.58
CA ARG A 317 25.80 -1.81 -12.60
C ARG A 317 24.29 -1.96 -12.67
N TYR A 318 23.57 -0.83 -12.79
CA TYR A 318 22.13 -0.77 -12.86
C TYR A 318 21.64 -0.01 -14.08
N GLN A 319 20.74 -0.62 -14.85
CA GLN A 319 20.17 -0.06 -16.06
C GLN A 319 18.75 0.47 -15.77
N SER A 320 18.66 1.72 -15.33
CA SER A 320 17.39 2.38 -15.00
C SER A 320 16.57 2.74 -16.24
N HIS A 321 17.20 2.98 -17.38
CA HIS A 321 16.52 3.43 -18.61
C HIS A 321 15.63 2.35 -19.23
N ARG A 322 15.74 1.09 -18.81
CA ARG A 322 14.81 0.04 -19.26
C ARG A 322 13.36 0.42 -19.00
N THR A 323 13.07 0.91 -17.81
CA THR A 323 11.71 1.25 -17.36
C THR A 323 11.52 2.74 -17.12
N ARG A 324 12.63 3.48 -16.82
CA ARG A 324 12.63 4.91 -16.49
C ARG A 324 13.56 5.69 -17.43
N PRO A 325 13.21 5.82 -18.73
CA PRO A 325 14.12 6.37 -19.75
C PRO A 325 14.41 7.86 -19.58
N THR A 326 13.70 8.58 -18.72
CA THR A 326 13.90 10.00 -18.43
C THR A 326 14.83 10.25 -17.24
N MET A 327 15.30 9.19 -16.57
CA MET A 327 16.23 9.32 -15.46
C MET A 327 17.61 9.81 -15.96
N PRO A 328 18.35 10.56 -15.14
CA PRO A 328 19.69 11.00 -15.52
C PRO A 328 20.66 9.81 -15.60
N ASP A 329 21.67 9.97 -16.44
CA ASP A 329 22.78 9.04 -16.58
C ASP A 329 23.92 9.46 -15.65
N TYR A 330 24.24 8.63 -14.67
CA TYR A 330 25.36 8.82 -13.75
C TYR A 330 26.65 8.15 -14.25
N LEU A 331 26.57 7.37 -15.34
CA LEU A 331 27.69 6.67 -15.98
C LEU A 331 27.82 7.04 -17.47
N PRO A 332 28.00 8.32 -17.83
CA PRO A 332 27.96 8.75 -19.22
C PRO A 332 29.04 8.09 -20.11
N GLU A 333 30.06 7.48 -19.51
CA GLU A 333 31.14 6.76 -20.22
C GLU A 333 30.82 5.24 -20.37
N ASP A 334 29.76 4.74 -19.75
CA ASP A 334 29.30 3.35 -19.86
C ASP A 334 27.91 3.27 -20.49
N SER A 335 27.85 2.93 -21.76
CA SER A 335 26.58 2.86 -22.51
C SER A 335 25.72 1.64 -22.16
N SER A 336 26.18 0.76 -21.28
CA SER A 336 25.44 -0.44 -20.86
C SER A 336 24.66 -0.26 -19.57
N ALA A 337 24.95 0.77 -18.79
CA ALA A 337 24.26 1.10 -17.54
C ALA A 337 24.30 2.60 -17.29
N GLU A 338 23.31 3.10 -16.58
CA GLU A 338 23.19 4.52 -16.22
C GLU A 338 23.66 4.81 -14.79
N ASP A 339 23.73 3.79 -13.93
CA ASP A 339 24.10 3.95 -12.52
C ASP A 339 24.80 2.69 -11.96
N THR A 340 25.25 2.81 -10.70
CA THR A 340 25.70 1.68 -9.88
C THR A 340 25.05 1.69 -8.51
N PHE A 341 24.90 0.53 -7.89
CA PHE A 341 24.41 0.45 -6.51
C PHE A 341 25.33 1.18 -5.52
N THR A 342 26.63 1.24 -5.81
CA THR A 342 27.59 2.03 -5.04
C THR A 342 27.27 3.52 -5.10
N LEU A 343 27.06 4.10 -6.29
CA LEU A 343 26.69 5.50 -6.44
C LEU A 343 25.31 5.81 -5.85
N MET A 344 24.36 4.88 -5.96
CA MET A 344 23.06 4.99 -5.28
C MET A 344 23.25 5.07 -3.75
N ALA A 345 24.08 4.21 -3.18
CA ALA A 345 24.40 4.24 -1.75
C ALA A 345 25.11 5.54 -1.33
N GLU A 346 26.02 6.07 -2.14
CA GLU A 346 26.66 7.36 -1.88
C GLU A 346 25.67 8.51 -1.86
N ARG A 347 24.61 8.48 -2.67
CA ARG A 347 23.54 9.49 -2.64
C ARG A 347 22.57 9.33 -1.45
N ILE A 348 22.44 8.14 -0.88
CA ILE A 348 21.64 7.93 0.34
C ILE A 348 22.31 8.52 1.58
N LEU A 349 23.61 8.42 1.73
CA LEU A 349 24.32 8.81 2.95
C LEU A 349 24.00 10.24 3.43
N PRO A 350 24.04 11.28 2.58
CA PRO A 350 23.65 12.63 2.99
C PRO A 350 22.20 12.74 3.48
N LEU A 351 21.27 11.92 2.92
CA LEU A 351 19.87 11.90 3.35
C LEU A 351 19.71 11.25 4.72
N VAL A 352 20.47 10.17 5.01
CA VAL A 352 20.53 9.56 6.34
C VAL A 352 21.05 10.55 7.36
N GLU A 353 22.17 11.22 7.09
CA GLU A 353 22.76 12.23 7.98
C GLU A 353 21.79 13.38 8.25
N GLN A 354 21.12 13.88 7.20
CA GLN A 354 20.09 14.90 7.33
C GLN A 354 18.96 14.43 8.23
N THR A 355 18.49 13.20 8.07
CA THR A 355 17.42 12.61 8.86
C THR A 355 17.82 12.50 10.32
N ILE A 356 19.03 12.03 10.63
CA ILE A 356 19.59 11.95 11.98
C ILE A 356 19.62 13.35 12.64
N LEU A 357 20.15 14.35 11.94
CA LEU A 357 20.24 15.72 12.44
C LEU A 357 18.85 16.33 12.70
N GLN A 358 17.90 16.13 11.78
CA GLN A 358 16.52 16.61 11.93
C GLN A 358 15.77 15.93 13.08
N ALA A 359 16.10 14.67 13.36
CA ALA A 359 15.58 13.95 14.51
C ALA A 359 16.24 14.35 15.84
N GLY A 360 17.26 15.20 15.83
CA GLY A 360 17.99 15.67 17.00
C GLY A 360 19.17 14.79 17.38
N GLY A 361 19.62 13.93 16.49
CA GLY A 361 20.87 13.16 16.61
C GLY A 361 22.12 13.99 16.27
N ILE A 362 23.26 13.34 16.27
CA ILE A 362 24.57 13.96 15.99
C ILE A 362 25.29 13.17 14.90
N VAL A 363 25.87 13.89 13.95
CA VAL A 363 26.80 13.35 12.93
C VAL A 363 28.17 13.93 13.22
N ASP A 364 29.13 13.08 13.56
CA ASP A 364 30.53 13.46 13.84
C ASP A 364 31.48 12.55 13.02
N GLY A 365 31.78 12.97 11.81
CA GLY A 365 32.51 12.16 10.84
C GLY A 365 31.76 10.85 10.56
N ASP A 366 32.44 9.72 10.74
CA ASP A 366 31.89 8.39 10.49
C ASP A 366 31.07 7.84 11.68
N VAL A 367 30.82 8.65 12.70
CA VAL A 367 30.09 8.23 13.91
C VAL A 367 28.75 8.97 13.97
N TRP A 368 27.68 8.19 13.94
CA TRP A 368 26.32 8.69 14.11
C TRP A 368 25.80 8.37 15.51
N THR A 369 25.27 9.38 16.17
CA THR A 369 24.55 9.20 17.44
C THR A 369 23.08 9.44 17.20
N LEU A 370 22.30 8.39 17.30
CA LEU A 370 20.85 8.48 17.13
C LEU A 370 20.21 9.19 18.32
N PRO A 371 19.11 9.94 18.11
CA PRO A 371 18.39 10.54 19.21
C PRO A 371 17.88 9.44 20.14
N ALA A 372 17.90 9.69 21.46
CA ALA A 372 17.15 8.83 22.38
C ALA A 372 15.68 8.82 21.90
N ALA A 373 15.07 7.64 21.88
CA ALA A 373 13.71 7.44 21.34
C ALA A 373 12.83 8.64 21.69
N ALA A 374 12.66 9.54 20.72
CA ALA A 374 11.95 10.78 20.95
C ALA A 374 10.46 10.47 21.03
N SER A 375 9.79 11.14 21.95
CA SER A 375 8.33 11.18 21.90
C SER A 375 7.93 11.66 20.51
N SER A 376 7.24 10.82 19.76
CA SER A 376 6.73 11.13 18.45
C SER A 376 6.01 12.48 18.49
N GLN A 377 6.55 13.47 17.77
CA GLN A 377 5.76 14.67 17.48
C GLN A 377 4.65 14.22 16.53
N PRO A 378 3.39 14.49 16.83
CA PRO A 378 2.32 14.18 15.90
C PRO A 378 2.63 14.84 14.56
N LEU A 379 2.61 14.06 13.50
CA LEU A 379 2.67 14.61 12.15
C LEU A 379 1.60 15.67 12.02
N THR A 380 1.96 16.86 11.51
CA THR A 380 0.95 17.81 11.04
C THR A 380 0.39 17.22 9.76
N LEU A 381 -0.66 16.41 9.91
CA LEU A 381 -1.29 15.73 8.80
C LEU A 381 -1.97 16.77 7.91
N ASN A 382 -1.76 16.65 6.59
CA ASN A 382 -2.58 17.36 5.62
C ASN A 382 -4.07 17.06 5.93
N PRO A 383 -4.99 18.03 5.84
CA PRO A 383 -6.41 17.81 6.07
C PRO A 383 -6.99 16.63 5.27
N LEU A 384 -6.49 16.40 4.04
CA LEU A 384 -6.89 15.25 3.21
C LEU A 384 -6.44 13.91 3.82
N PHE A 385 -5.30 13.89 4.49
CA PHE A 385 -4.84 12.70 5.20
C PHE A 385 -5.69 12.42 6.44
N GLN A 386 -6.13 13.44 7.15
CA GLN A 386 -7.09 13.28 8.24
C GLN A 386 -8.41 12.70 7.72
N LEU A 387 -8.90 13.17 6.57
CA LEU A 387 -10.07 12.62 5.91
C LEU A 387 -9.87 11.14 5.55
N TYR A 388 -8.70 10.77 5.07
CA TYR A 388 -8.34 9.40 4.75
C TYR A 388 -8.28 8.50 6.01
N GLN A 389 -7.61 8.94 7.08
CA GLN A 389 -7.59 8.18 8.34
C GLN A 389 -8.99 7.99 8.92
N GLN A 390 -9.87 8.92 8.68
CA GLN A 390 -11.27 8.82 9.09
C GLN A 390 -12.02 7.72 8.35
N SER A 391 -11.70 7.45 7.08
CA SER A 391 -12.34 6.37 6.30
C SER A 391 -12.07 4.97 6.87
N VAL A 392 -10.93 4.77 7.51
CA VAL A 392 -10.57 3.49 8.16
C VAL A 392 -11.48 3.17 9.36
N ASN A 393 -12.13 4.17 9.94
CA ASN A 393 -13.03 4.02 11.09
C ASN A 393 -14.51 4.01 10.70
N ASN A 394 -14.82 3.76 9.43
CA ASN A 394 -16.19 3.79 8.92
C ASN A 394 -17.10 2.79 9.66
N GLN A 395 -18.18 3.33 10.23
CA GLN A 395 -19.12 2.54 11.02
C GLN A 395 -20.04 1.66 10.18
N ILE A 396 -20.29 2.02 8.94
CA ILE A 396 -21.11 1.22 8.03
C ILE A 396 -20.46 -0.14 7.83
N LEU A 397 -19.13 -0.16 7.61
CA LEU A 397 -18.37 -1.39 7.49
C LEU A 397 -18.31 -2.20 8.78
N GLN A 398 -18.11 -1.52 9.91
CA GLN A 398 -17.92 -2.19 11.19
C GLN A 398 -19.21 -2.71 11.81
N ALA A 399 -20.35 -2.06 11.53
CA ALA A 399 -21.63 -2.40 12.12
C ALA A 399 -22.41 -3.43 11.31
N GLY A 400 -22.00 -3.71 10.08
CA GLY A 400 -22.88 -4.36 9.11
C GLY A 400 -24.06 -3.46 8.75
N GLY A 401 -24.88 -3.88 7.83
CA GLY A 401 -26.08 -3.13 7.50
C GLY A 401 -26.63 -3.47 6.12
N THR A 402 -27.85 -3.05 5.88
CA THR A 402 -28.52 -3.18 4.59
C THR A 402 -28.54 -1.82 3.93
N LEU A 403 -27.93 -1.73 2.75
CA LEU A 403 -27.89 -0.52 1.93
C LEU A 403 -29.06 -0.51 0.95
N GLU A 404 -29.80 0.58 0.92
CA GLU A 404 -30.84 0.83 -0.06
C GLU A 404 -30.61 2.17 -0.75
N VAL A 405 -30.71 2.16 -2.08
CA VAL A 405 -30.68 3.39 -2.88
C VAL A 405 -32.04 3.56 -3.55
N ASN A 406 -32.73 4.60 -3.17
CA ASN A 406 -34.04 4.95 -3.70
C ASN A 406 -33.94 6.25 -4.50
N VAL A 407 -34.31 6.18 -5.76
CA VAL A 407 -34.72 7.36 -6.51
C VAL A 407 -36.24 7.50 -6.35
N VAL A 408 -36.76 8.70 -6.13
CA VAL A 408 -38.20 8.88 -5.96
C VAL A 408 -38.95 8.17 -7.10
N GLY A 409 -39.53 7.00 -6.77
CA GLY A 409 -40.32 6.17 -7.69
C GLY A 409 -39.66 4.94 -8.28
N GLU A 410 -38.37 4.66 -8.05
CA GLU A 410 -37.71 3.43 -8.55
C GLU A 410 -36.64 2.87 -7.62
N VAL A 411 -36.61 1.55 -7.47
CA VAL A 411 -35.59 0.82 -6.71
C VAL A 411 -34.58 0.20 -7.68
N ALA A 412 -33.31 0.54 -7.54
CA ALA A 412 -32.24 -0.04 -8.34
C ALA A 412 -31.41 -1.02 -7.49
N ALA A 413 -31.81 -2.29 -7.47
CA ALA A 413 -31.25 -3.29 -6.56
C ALA A 413 -29.88 -3.86 -6.96
N SER A 414 -29.36 -3.62 -8.17
CA SER A 414 -28.23 -4.40 -8.70
C SER A 414 -26.85 -3.72 -8.67
N ARG A 415 -26.76 -2.46 -8.27
CA ARG A 415 -25.51 -1.69 -8.26
C ARG A 415 -25.21 -0.99 -6.92
N THR A 416 -25.94 -1.34 -5.88
CA THR A 416 -25.91 -0.64 -4.59
C THR A 416 -24.81 -1.12 -3.64
N ARG A 417 -24.22 -2.27 -3.88
CA ARG A 417 -23.23 -2.88 -2.97
C ARG A 417 -21.96 -2.06 -2.82
N GLY A 418 -21.57 -1.28 -3.84
CA GLY A 418 -20.36 -0.48 -3.83
C GLY A 418 -20.45 0.87 -3.15
N ILE A 419 -21.62 1.26 -2.59
CA ILE A 419 -21.80 2.60 -2.00
C ILE A 419 -21.38 2.65 -0.52
N ALA A 420 -21.25 1.51 0.14
CA ALA A 420 -20.92 1.46 1.56
C ALA A 420 -20.09 0.22 1.92
N ASP A 421 -19.32 -0.27 0.99
CA ASP A 421 -18.47 -1.45 1.19
C ASP A 421 -17.03 -1.07 1.59
N GLY A 422 -16.75 0.22 1.74
CA GLY A 422 -15.41 0.76 1.97
C GLY A 422 -14.48 0.58 0.76
N LEU A 423 -15.03 0.03 -0.30
CA LEU A 423 -14.43 -0.10 -1.61
C LEU A 423 -15.22 0.82 -2.53
N GLU A 424 -14.68 1.90 -2.83
CA GLU A 424 -15.35 2.94 -3.58
C GLU A 424 -15.64 2.56 -5.03
N HIS A 425 -15.44 1.27 -5.40
CA HIS A 425 -15.63 0.79 -6.77
C HIS A 425 -16.13 -0.64 -6.87
N ASN A 426 -17.20 -0.82 -7.63
CA ASN A 426 -17.52 -2.05 -8.32
C ASN A 426 -16.90 -2.02 -9.72
N PHE A 427 -15.64 -2.43 -9.86
CA PHE A 427 -15.11 -2.80 -11.15
C PHE A 427 -15.52 -4.23 -11.46
N SER A 428 -16.49 -4.40 -12.35
CA SER A 428 -16.52 -5.60 -13.17
C SER A 428 -15.25 -5.55 -14.04
N GLY A 429 -14.36 -6.51 -13.91
CA GLY A 429 -12.98 -6.57 -14.38
C GLY A 429 -12.68 -6.33 -15.87
N GLN A 430 -13.44 -5.51 -16.58
CA GLN A 430 -13.27 -5.25 -18.01
C GLN A 430 -13.08 -3.78 -18.38
N GLU A 431 -13.20 -2.83 -17.47
CA GLU A 431 -12.96 -1.42 -17.80
C GLU A 431 -11.90 -0.77 -16.90
N ARG A 432 -10.66 -1.25 -16.98
CA ARG A 432 -9.46 -0.59 -16.43
C ARG A 432 -9.08 0.70 -17.18
N THR A 433 -9.96 1.23 -17.99
CA THR A 433 -9.66 2.36 -18.86
C THR A 433 -10.32 3.65 -18.37
N ARG A 434 -9.48 4.56 -17.86
CA ARG A 434 -9.60 6.04 -17.93
C ARG A 434 -10.90 6.72 -17.45
N ARG A 435 -11.81 6.08 -16.75
CA ARG A 435 -12.99 6.75 -16.19
C ARG A 435 -12.94 6.71 -14.67
N LEU A 436 -13.31 7.83 -14.06
CA LEU A 436 -13.54 7.86 -12.62
C LEU A 436 -14.55 6.77 -12.26
N PRO A 437 -14.26 5.98 -11.25
CA PRO A 437 -15.15 4.95 -10.79
C PRO A 437 -16.45 5.60 -10.27
N GLN A 438 -17.55 4.98 -10.60
CA GLN A 438 -18.88 5.40 -10.17
C GLN A 438 -19.56 4.21 -9.52
N ALA A 439 -19.70 4.24 -8.21
CA ALA A 439 -20.43 3.19 -7.50
C ALA A 439 -21.91 3.22 -7.89
N TYR A 440 -22.46 4.39 -8.07
CA TYR A 440 -23.82 4.58 -8.56
C TYR A 440 -23.91 5.84 -9.42
N GLN A 441 -24.42 5.71 -10.65
CA GLN A 441 -24.66 6.82 -11.55
C GLN A 441 -26.08 6.77 -12.08
N ARG A 442 -26.81 7.88 -11.99
CA ARG A 442 -28.12 8.02 -12.56
C ARG A 442 -28.44 9.46 -12.99
N LEU A 443 -29.18 9.55 -14.09
CA LEU A 443 -29.87 10.75 -14.54
C LEU A 443 -31.06 11.05 -13.60
N VAL A 444 -30.99 12.14 -12.87
CA VAL A 444 -32.10 12.65 -12.05
C VAL A 444 -32.54 13.98 -12.66
N THR A 445 -33.60 13.94 -13.46
CA THR A 445 -34.26 15.15 -13.98
C THR A 445 -35.36 15.52 -13.01
N ASP A 446 -35.20 16.61 -12.26
CA ASP A 446 -36.16 17.09 -11.26
C ASP A 446 -36.54 16.04 -10.20
N GLY A 447 -35.59 15.73 -9.31
CA GLY A 447 -35.87 14.76 -8.26
C GLY A 447 -34.80 14.72 -7.19
N GLU A 448 -35.02 13.84 -6.23
CA GLU A 448 -34.20 13.59 -5.10
C GLU A 448 -33.65 12.15 -5.18
N LEU A 449 -32.34 11.99 -5.02
CA LEU A 449 -31.70 10.70 -4.79
C LEU A 449 -31.59 10.49 -3.28
N VAL A 450 -32.04 9.34 -2.77
CA VAL A 450 -31.92 8.99 -1.36
C VAL A 450 -31.06 7.75 -1.24
N VAL A 451 -29.97 7.86 -0.50
CA VAL A 451 -29.11 6.73 -0.14
C VAL A 451 -29.30 6.45 1.33
N SER A 452 -29.70 5.24 1.69
CA SER A 452 -29.94 4.84 3.07
C SER A 452 -29.20 3.56 3.44
N VAL A 453 -28.70 3.54 4.67
CA VAL A 453 -28.11 2.35 5.32
C VAL A 453 -28.86 2.12 6.62
N VAL A 454 -29.30 0.88 6.83
CA VAL A 454 -29.87 0.43 8.11
C VAL A 454 -28.88 -0.55 8.71
N TYR A 455 -28.44 -0.28 9.92
CA TYR A 455 -27.45 -1.10 10.64
C TYR A 455 -28.09 -2.24 11.38
N ASP A 456 -27.36 -3.33 11.55
CA ASP A 456 -27.77 -4.48 12.35
C ASP A 456 -27.80 -4.20 13.86
N ARG A 457 -27.29 -3.06 14.27
CA ARG A 457 -27.25 -2.60 15.67
C ARG A 457 -27.28 -1.06 15.74
N THR A 458 -27.56 -0.54 16.92
CA THR A 458 -27.38 0.90 17.18
C THR A 458 -25.89 1.25 17.14
N VAL A 459 -25.56 2.31 16.44
CA VAL A 459 -24.23 2.89 16.31
C VAL A 459 -24.24 4.36 16.76
N ARG A 460 -23.09 4.87 17.17
CA ARG A 460 -22.92 6.26 17.57
C ARG A 460 -22.17 7.00 16.50
N VAL A 461 -22.81 7.96 15.83
CA VAL A 461 -22.29 8.66 14.67
C VAL A 461 -22.06 10.12 15.00
N HIS A 462 -20.91 10.65 14.61
CA HIS A 462 -20.55 12.04 14.70
C HIS A 462 -20.50 12.73 13.33
N THR A 463 -20.00 12.04 12.31
CA THR A 463 -19.85 12.59 10.96
C THR A 463 -20.41 11.61 9.95
N ILE A 464 -21.17 12.12 8.98
CA ILE A 464 -21.63 11.37 7.81
C ILE A 464 -20.92 11.97 6.60
N ARG A 465 -20.23 11.16 5.84
CA ARG A 465 -19.54 11.57 4.62
C ARG A 465 -20.24 11.03 3.40
N LEU A 466 -20.49 11.90 2.45
CA LEU A 466 -20.91 11.53 1.11
C LEU A 466 -19.84 11.96 0.12
N ILE A 467 -19.44 11.05 -0.75
CA ILE A 467 -18.57 11.36 -1.88
C ILE A 467 -19.39 11.30 -3.15
N GLU A 468 -19.50 12.45 -3.82
CA GLU A 468 -20.24 12.61 -5.05
C GLU A 468 -19.30 12.74 -6.24
N GLY A 469 -19.51 11.93 -7.27
CA GLY A 469 -18.67 11.86 -8.47
C GLY A 469 -19.11 12.79 -9.60
N SER A 470 -20.17 13.58 -9.42
CA SER A 470 -20.65 14.53 -10.42
C SER A 470 -20.86 15.93 -9.83
N VAL A 471 -20.73 16.94 -10.65
CA VAL A 471 -20.82 18.36 -10.27
C VAL A 471 -22.28 18.85 -10.16
N GLY A 472 -23.24 17.96 -9.92
CA GLY A 472 -24.66 18.25 -10.08
C GLY A 472 -25.50 18.31 -8.81
N GLY A 473 -24.99 17.87 -7.66
CA GLY A 473 -25.71 17.95 -6.38
C GLY A 473 -25.72 19.36 -5.82
N THR A 474 -26.87 19.89 -5.45
CA THR A 474 -27.01 21.25 -5.00
C THR A 474 -27.44 21.40 -3.56
N ALA A 475 -28.07 20.39 -3.00
CA ALA A 475 -28.45 20.37 -1.59
C ALA A 475 -28.34 18.91 -1.05
N ILE A 476 -27.68 18.79 0.08
CA ILE A 476 -27.50 17.52 0.79
C ILE A 476 -28.07 17.68 2.18
N ARG A 477 -28.94 16.74 2.59
CA ARG A 477 -29.47 16.64 3.95
C ARG A 477 -29.41 15.20 4.43
N ALA A 478 -29.27 15.02 5.73
CA ALA A 478 -29.23 13.70 6.35
C ALA A 478 -30.34 13.53 7.38
N GLU A 479 -30.77 12.27 7.54
CA GLU A 479 -31.67 11.81 8.58
C GLU A 479 -31.09 10.58 9.26
N GLY A 480 -31.35 10.44 10.55
CA GLY A 480 -30.98 9.28 11.35
C GLY A 480 -32.21 8.46 11.75
N LEU A 481 -32.09 7.14 11.70
CA LEU A 481 -33.10 6.22 12.22
C LEU A 481 -32.94 6.07 13.73
N MET A 482 -33.85 6.62 14.49
CA MET A 482 -33.89 6.58 15.95
C MET A 482 -35.12 5.79 16.41
N GLY A 483 -34.91 4.57 16.88
CA GLY A 483 -35.99 3.62 17.06
C GLY A 483 -36.59 3.20 15.70
N ASP A 484 -37.86 3.43 15.50
CA ASP A 484 -38.55 3.11 14.23
C ASP A 484 -38.77 4.33 13.33
N ASP A 485 -38.31 5.53 13.74
CA ASP A 485 -38.60 6.77 13.05
C ASP A 485 -37.34 7.43 12.48
N TRP A 486 -37.42 7.86 11.22
CA TRP A 486 -36.41 8.71 10.59
C TRP A 486 -36.57 10.15 11.06
N GLN A 487 -35.51 10.72 11.64
CA GLN A 487 -35.48 12.07 12.16
C GLN A 487 -34.41 12.89 11.45
N PRO A 488 -34.68 14.15 11.06
CA PRO A 488 -33.70 15.01 10.46
C PRO A 488 -32.51 15.25 11.39
N LEU A 489 -31.31 15.13 10.85
CA LEU A 489 -30.05 15.52 11.50
C LEU A 489 -29.75 16.98 11.15
N THR A 490 -30.69 17.90 11.56
CA THR A 490 -30.75 19.27 11.06
C THR A 490 -29.72 20.22 11.64
N ASP A 491 -29.08 19.85 12.75
CA ASP A 491 -28.12 20.71 13.43
C ASP A 491 -26.68 20.46 12.97
N GLY A 492 -26.50 19.56 11.99
CA GLY A 492 -25.20 19.27 11.40
C GLY A 492 -24.71 20.38 10.48
N THR A 493 -23.44 20.75 10.60
CA THR A 493 -22.79 21.64 9.64
C THR A 493 -22.35 20.82 8.44
N VAL A 494 -22.81 21.17 7.25
CA VAL A 494 -22.33 20.59 6.00
C VAL A 494 -21.06 21.31 5.58
N ILE A 495 -19.97 20.56 5.54
CA ILE A 495 -18.68 21.04 5.04
C ILE A 495 -18.47 20.40 3.68
N SER A 496 -18.40 21.21 2.62
CA SER A 496 -17.99 20.74 1.31
C SER A 496 -16.49 20.97 1.15
N THR A 497 -15.77 19.90 0.90
CA THR A 497 -14.34 19.96 0.56
C THR A 497 -14.18 19.40 -0.85
N SER A 498 -13.79 20.27 -1.79
CA SER A 498 -13.26 19.81 -3.08
C SER A 498 -11.75 19.82 -2.93
N PRO A 499 -11.07 18.67 -2.89
CA PRO A 499 -9.64 18.61 -2.68
C PRO A 499 -8.84 19.24 -3.83
N ASP A 500 -9.36 19.19 -5.04
CA ASP A 500 -8.76 19.81 -6.22
C ASP A 500 -9.87 20.17 -7.22
N PRO A 501 -9.92 21.43 -7.75
CA PRO A 501 -10.89 21.82 -8.76
C PRO A 501 -10.76 21.04 -10.09
N ALA A 502 -9.65 20.35 -10.32
CA ALA A 502 -9.47 19.50 -11.50
C ALA A 502 -10.06 18.09 -11.31
N VAL A 503 -10.38 17.68 -10.09
CA VAL A 503 -10.96 16.37 -9.80
C VAL A 503 -12.49 16.48 -9.79
N PRO A 504 -13.19 15.74 -10.65
CA PRO A 504 -14.64 15.84 -10.81
C PRO A 504 -15.39 15.05 -9.72
N TYR A 505 -15.08 15.29 -8.46
CA TYR A 505 -15.85 14.77 -7.32
C TYR A 505 -15.86 15.78 -6.17
N GLN A 506 -16.84 15.64 -5.29
CA GLN A 506 -16.97 16.45 -4.09
C GLN A 506 -17.14 15.56 -2.87
N VAL A 507 -16.50 15.94 -1.78
CA VAL A 507 -16.69 15.33 -0.46
C VAL A 507 -17.58 16.24 0.35
N PHE A 508 -18.67 15.72 0.87
CA PHE A 508 -19.57 16.41 1.77
C PHE A 508 -19.54 15.73 3.14
N ASP A 509 -19.07 16.44 4.15
CA ASP A 509 -19.13 16.01 5.53
C ASP A 509 -20.29 16.71 6.24
N ILE A 510 -21.20 15.94 6.79
CA ILE A 510 -22.23 16.40 7.70
C ILE A 510 -21.74 16.12 9.10
N VAL A 511 -21.18 17.15 9.75
CA VAL A 511 -20.62 17.05 11.10
C VAL A 511 -21.71 17.42 12.11
N LEU A 512 -22.06 16.46 12.95
CA LEU A 512 -23.06 16.65 14.00
C LEU A 512 -22.43 17.39 15.20
N PRO A 513 -23.15 18.31 15.86
CA PRO A 513 -22.62 19.05 17.01
C PRO A 513 -22.29 18.13 18.20
N GLU A 514 -23.02 17.04 18.34
CA GLU A 514 -22.79 15.98 19.32
C GLU A 514 -23.03 14.62 18.65
N PRO A 515 -22.32 13.56 19.05
CA PRO A 515 -22.56 12.22 18.55
C PRO A 515 -23.97 11.72 18.87
N VAL A 516 -24.61 11.13 17.88
CA VAL A 516 -26.01 10.64 17.97
C VAL A 516 -26.04 9.12 17.85
N GLU A 517 -26.80 8.48 18.72
CA GLU A 517 -27.09 7.04 18.64
C GLU A 517 -28.25 6.80 17.65
N LEU A 518 -28.00 5.98 16.62
CA LEU A 518 -28.96 5.69 15.57
C LEU A 518 -28.76 4.26 15.03
N SER A 519 -29.80 3.71 14.42
CA SER A 519 -29.77 2.39 13.77
C SER A 519 -29.81 2.48 12.25
N GLY A 520 -29.68 3.65 11.69
CA GLY A 520 -29.58 3.87 10.24
C GLY A 520 -29.32 5.33 9.92
N ILE A 521 -28.76 5.57 8.75
CA ILE A 521 -28.61 6.89 8.16
C ILE A 521 -29.24 6.90 6.77
N ARG A 522 -29.73 8.06 6.34
CA ARG A 522 -30.03 8.31 4.94
C ARG A 522 -29.65 9.72 4.56
N VAL A 523 -29.09 9.83 3.38
CA VAL A 523 -28.68 11.09 2.78
C VAL A 523 -29.53 11.36 1.57
N HIS A 524 -30.04 12.56 1.51
CA HIS A 524 -30.85 13.07 0.42
C HIS A 524 -30.01 14.02 -0.42
N ILE A 525 -29.98 13.81 -1.72
CA ILE A 525 -29.23 14.61 -2.68
C ILE A 525 -30.25 15.19 -3.67
N GLU A 526 -30.39 16.50 -3.67
CA GLU A 526 -31.29 17.19 -4.60
C GLU A 526 -30.54 17.63 -5.86
N SER A 527 -31.14 17.37 -7.03
CA SER A 527 -30.59 17.78 -8.32
C SER A 527 -31.15 19.16 -8.73
N SER A 528 -30.27 20.02 -9.25
CA SER A 528 -30.64 21.40 -9.64
C SER A 528 -31.27 21.54 -11.04
N GLY A 529 -31.62 20.48 -11.69
CA GLY A 529 -32.30 20.49 -13.00
C GLY A 529 -31.47 20.94 -14.21
N ARG A 530 -30.18 21.26 -14.05
CA ARG A 530 -29.30 21.65 -15.18
C ARG A 530 -28.30 20.58 -15.60
N LEU A 531 -27.95 19.66 -14.69
CA LEU A 531 -27.13 18.49 -14.99
C LEU A 531 -27.86 17.30 -14.42
N PRO A 532 -28.37 16.42 -15.27
CA PRO A 532 -29.32 15.38 -14.85
C PRO A 532 -28.60 14.14 -14.23
N GLU A 533 -27.34 14.23 -13.93
CA GLU A 533 -26.55 13.08 -13.47
C GLU A 533 -26.03 13.31 -12.07
N VAL A 534 -26.47 12.50 -11.12
CA VAL A 534 -25.91 12.40 -9.78
C VAL A 534 -25.21 11.05 -9.67
N SER A 535 -23.95 11.05 -9.31
CA SER A 535 -23.23 9.81 -9.01
C SER A 535 -22.74 9.84 -7.58
N VAL A 536 -23.08 8.78 -6.84
CA VAL A 536 -22.59 8.54 -5.50
C VAL A 536 -21.45 7.54 -5.60
N LEU A 537 -20.31 7.89 -5.04
CA LEU A 537 -19.15 7.03 -4.98
C LEU A 537 -19.11 6.28 -3.65
N GLU A 538 -19.36 6.99 -2.54
CA GLU A 538 -19.30 6.38 -1.20
C GLU A 538 -20.22 7.13 -0.22
N LEU A 539 -20.72 6.39 0.77
CA LEU A 539 -21.41 6.90 1.94
C LEU A 539 -20.80 6.29 3.20
N ASP A 540 -20.19 7.11 4.01
CA ASP A 540 -19.51 6.74 5.23
C ASP A 540 -20.16 7.34 6.48
N ALA A 541 -19.99 6.68 7.61
CA ALA A 541 -20.34 7.22 8.92
C ALA A 541 -19.23 6.97 9.95
N PHE A 542 -18.88 7.99 10.73
CA PHE A 542 -17.72 7.97 11.63
C PHE A 542 -18.10 8.17 13.09
N PHE A 543 -17.31 7.56 13.97
CA PHE A 543 -17.44 7.68 15.42
C PHE A 543 -16.93 9.01 15.96
N ASP A 544 -17.41 9.29 17.17
CA ASP A 544 -16.85 10.26 18.08
C ASP A 544 -15.47 9.82 18.60
N GLY A 545 -14.48 10.69 18.45
CA GLY A 545 -13.19 10.61 19.15
C GLY A 545 -12.19 9.55 18.66
N ALA A 546 -12.39 8.97 17.51
CA ALA A 546 -11.47 7.98 16.90
C ALA A 546 -10.57 8.58 15.79
N PHE A 547 -10.14 9.82 15.95
CA PHE A 547 -9.29 10.50 14.97
C PHE A 547 -7.91 10.80 15.52
#